data_6b8ff7c12daf54d3c8e61c59d6530b92
#
_entry.id   6b8ff7c12daf54d3c8e61c59d6530b92
#
_cell.length_a   1.000
_cell.length_b   1.000
_cell.length_c   1.000
_cell.angle_alpha   90.00
_cell.angle_beta   90.00
_cell.angle_gamma   90.00
#
_symmetry.space_group_name_H-M   'P 1'
#
loop_
_entity.id
_entity.type
_entity.pdbx_description
1 polymer ?
#
loop_
_entity_poly.entity_id
_entity_poly.type
_entity_poly.pdbx_seq_one_letter_code
_entity_poly.pdbx_strand_id
1 'polypeptide(L)'
;TDPIIRMMVMALAFYGMSTFEGPMMAIKTVNALSHYTDWTIGHVHAGALGWVAMISIGSLYHLIPKVFGREAMYSTPLINAHFWLATIGTVLYIVAMWVNGITQGLMWRAVNVDGTPTYSFVEALEASHPGYIVRAIGGAFFLLGMLLMAYNVWRTVRHSKAAEVEAAAQTA
;
A
#
# COMPACT_ATOMS: atom_id res chain seq x y z
N THR A 1 -5.62 -2.18 -20.84
CA THR A 1 -4.50 -1.36 -20.32
C THR A 1 -3.55 -2.28 -19.57
N ASP A 2 -2.25 -2.18 -19.85
CA ASP A 2 -1.21 -2.98 -19.21
C ASP A 2 -1.24 -2.78 -17.67
N PRO A 3 -1.33 -3.85 -16.86
CA PRO A 3 -1.39 -3.74 -15.42
C PRO A 3 -0.10 -3.18 -14.79
N ILE A 4 1.06 -3.33 -15.44
CA ILE A 4 2.33 -2.74 -14.98
C ILE A 4 2.26 -1.22 -15.08
N ILE A 5 1.79 -0.70 -16.22
CA ILE A 5 1.61 0.75 -16.41
C ILE A 5 0.57 1.29 -15.41
N ARG A 6 -0.55 0.57 -15.19
CA ARG A 6 -1.53 0.97 -14.17
C ARG A 6 -0.91 1.08 -12.77
N MET A 7 -0.04 0.14 -12.42
CA MET A 7 0.66 0.16 -11.12
C MET A 7 1.57 1.39 -11.00
N MET A 8 2.31 1.74 -12.05
CA MET A 8 3.16 2.93 -12.08
C MET A 8 2.36 4.24 -12.03
N VAL A 9 1.24 4.31 -12.76
CA VAL A 9 0.35 5.49 -12.74
C VAL A 9 -0.30 5.65 -11.37
N MET A 10 -0.73 4.55 -10.75
CA MET A 10 -1.27 4.58 -9.38
C MET A 10 -0.21 5.05 -8.36
N ALA A 11 1.03 4.57 -8.51
CA ALA A 11 2.15 5.05 -7.69
C ALA A 11 2.35 6.57 -7.80
N LEU A 12 2.24 7.11 -9.02
CA LEU A 12 2.34 8.56 -9.24
C LEU A 12 1.19 9.33 -8.58
N ALA A 13 -0.02 8.79 -8.59
CA ALA A 13 -1.16 9.38 -7.89
C ALA A 13 -0.94 9.42 -6.36
N PHE A 14 -0.46 8.33 -5.78
CA PHE A 14 -0.09 8.28 -4.35
C PHE A 14 1.09 9.20 -4.02
N TYR A 15 2.07 9.34 -4.92
CA TYR A 15 3.15 10.31 -4.78
C TYR A 15 2.61 11.73 -4.66
N GLY A 16 1.76 12.14 -5.60
CA GLY A 16 1.14 13.48 -5.59
C GLY A 16 0.34 13.72 -4.31
N MET A 17 -0.47 12.74 -3.88
CA MET A 17 -1.26 12.82 -2.65
C MET A 17 -0.38 12.95 -1.40
N SER A 18 0.60 12.07 -1.24
CA SER A 18 1.53 12.08 -0.10
C SER A 18 2.37 13.36 -0.07
N THR A 19 2.85 13.82 -1.22
CA THR A 19 3.65 15.06 -1.33
C THR A 19 2.82 16.31 -1.01
N PHE A 20 1.53 16.32 -1.33
CA PHE A 20 0.62 17.40 -0.94
C PHE A 20 0.31 17.36 0.56
N GLU A 21 0.06 16.18 1.10
CA GLU A 21 -0.31 15.98 2.50
C GLU A 21 0.81 16.40 3.47
N GLY A 22 2.08 16.11 3.13
CA GLY A 22 3.22 16.48 3.97
C GLY A 22 3.28 17.96 4.33
N PRO A 23 3.37 18.88 3.36
CA PRO A 23 3.32 20.33 3.60
C PRO A 23 2.04 20.78 4.28
N MET A 24 0.88 20.20 3.97
CA MET A 24 -0.38 20.49 4.65
C MET A 24 -0.29 20.16 6.13
N MET A 25 0.26 19.01 6.51
CA MET A 25 0.47 18.61 7.91
C MET A 25 1.51 19.48 8.64
N ALA A 26 2.39 20.20 7.92
CA ALA A 26 3.33 21.16 8.50
C ALA A 26 2.67 22.48 8.90
N ILE A 27 1.46 22.79 8.41
CA ILE A 27 0.71 23.97 8.83
C ILE A 27 0.37 23.84 10.31
N LYS A 28 0.67 24.86 11.13
CA LYS A 28 0.58 24.84 12.58
C LYS A 28 -0.76 24.28 13.13
N THR A 29 -1.88 24.70 12.55
CA THR A 29 -3.22 24.28 12.98
C THR A 29 -3.51 22.83 12.61
N VAL A 30 -3.07 22.38 11.45
CA VAL A 30 -3.19 20.98 11.00
C VAL A 30 -2.23 20.09 11.79
N ASN A 31 -0.99 20.54 12.00
CA ASN A 31 0.00 19.82 12.79
C ASN A 31 -0.48 19.59 14.24
N ALA A 32 -1.08 20.60 14.84
CA ALA A 32 -1.64 20.48 16.17
C ALA A 32 -2.74 19.39 16.29
N LEU A 33 -3.41 19.05 15.18
CA LEU A 33 -4.40 17.96 15.13
C LEU A 33 -3.76 16.61 14.79
N SER A 34 -2.81 16.59 13.85
CA SER A 34 -2.25 15.36 13.27
C SER A 34 -1.05 14.81 14.03
N HIS A 35 -0.33 15.64 14.79
CA HIS A 35 0.93 15.27 15.41
C HIS A 35 0.78 14.10 16.40
N TYR A 36 1.60 13.07 16.24
CA TYR A 36 1.56 11.80 16.99
C TYR A 36 0.28 10.96 16.83
N THR A 37 -0.66 11.34 15.99
CA THR A 37 -1.86 10.56 15.70
C THR A 37 -1.63 9.54 14.57
N ASP A 38 -2.60 8.64 14.39
CA ASP A 38 -2.61 7.70 13.26
C ASP A 38 -2.70 8.39 11.89
N TRP A 39 -3.03 9.67 11.82
CA TRP A 39 -2.95 10.44 10.57
C TRP A 39 -1.53 10.43 9.99
N THR A 40 -0.52 10.61 10.84
CA THR A 40 0.89 10.52 10.42
C THR A 40 1.20 9.13 9.85
N ILE A 41 0.64 8.08 10.44
CA ILE A 41 0.80 6.70 9.95
C ILE A 41 0.14 6.53 8.58
N GLY A 42 -1.07 7.09 8.37
CA GLY A 42 -1.74 7.11 7.06
C GLY A 42 -0.89 7.80 5.99
N HIS A 43 -0.37 8.99 6.30
CA HIS A 43 0.53 9.74 5.42
C HIS A 43 1.78 8.95 5.02
N VAL A 44 2.49 8.38 5.99
CA VAL A 44 3.71 7.59 5.72
C VAL A 44 3.41 6.38 4.86
N HIS A 45 2.29 5.68 5.07
CA HIS A 45 1.92 4.51 4.29
C HIS A 45 1.37 4.86 2.89
N ALA A 46 0.77 6.03 2.71
CA ALA A 46 0.47 6.56 1.38
C ALA A 46 1.76 6.70 0.55
N GLY A 47 2.84 7.20 1.15
CA GLY A 47 4.16 7.27 0.54
C GLY A 47 4.83 5.89 0.39
N ALA A 48 4.91 5.11 1.47
CA ALA A 48 5.66 3.85 1.49
C ALA A 48 4.98 2.74 0.65
N LEU A 49 3.69 2.49 0.86
CA LEU A 49 2.97 1.42 0.16
C LEU A 49 2.39 1.90 -1.17
N GLY A 50 1.76 3.08 -1.17
CA GLY A 50 1.12 3.62 -2.36
C GLY A 50 2.12 4.08 -3.42
N TRP A 51 3.13 4.86 -3.03
CA TRP A 51 4.12 5.38 -3.98
C TRP A 51 5.32 4.43 -4.12
N VAL A 52 6.17 4.31 -3.09
CA VAL A 52 7.48 3.65 -3.22
C VAL A 52 7.32 2.16 -3.55
N ALA A 53 6.45 1.44 -2.84
CA ALA A 53 6.26 0.02 -3.11
C ALA A 53 5.65 -0.21 -4.51
N MET A 54 4.59 0.52 -4.88
CA MET A 54 3.92 0.32 -6.17
C MET A 54 4.82 0.63 -7.36
N ILE A 55 5.64 1.70 -7.31
CA ILE A 55 6.58 2.02 -8.40
C ILE A 55 7.69 0.97 -8.48
N SER A 56 8.20 0.51 -7.34
CA SER A 56 9.23 -0.54 -7.27
C SER A 56 8.70 -1.87 -7.81
N ILE A 57 7.49 -2.27 -7.41
CA ILE A 57 6.83 -3.49 -7.87
C ILE A 57 6.59 -3.44 -9.39
N GLY A 58 6.05 -2.33 -9.90
CA GLY A 58 5.84 -2.12 -11.33
C GLY A 58 7.16 -2.22 -12.12
N SER A 59 8.22 -1.61 -11.59
CA SER A 59 9.56 -1.68 -12.18
C SER A 59 10.12 -3.11 -12.17
N LEU A 60 9.93 -3.86 -11.08
CA LEU A 60 10.35 -5.27 -11.00
C LEU A 60 9.61 -6.15 -12.00
N TYR A 61 8.30 -5.99 -12.15
CA TYR A 61 7.54 -6.72 -13.17
C TYR A 61 8.00 -6.43 -14.59
N HIS A 62 8.49 -5.21 -14.86
CA HIS A 62 9.04 -4.83 -16.14
C HIS A 62 10.46 -5.36 -16.37
N LEU A 63 11.30 -5.37 -15.33
CA LEU A 63 12.72 -5.69 -15.42
C LEU A 63 12.99 -7.20 -15.33
N ILE A 64 12.29 -7.93 -14.47
CA ILE A 64 12.55 -9.36 -14.20
C ILE A 64 12.55 -10.20 -15.49
N PRO A 65 11.57 -10.12 -16.40
CA PRO A 65 11.63 -10.88 -17.65
C PRO A 65 12.91 -10.59 -18.42
N LYS A 66 13.28 -9.32 -18.57
CA LYS A 66 14.46 -8.91 -19.32
C LYS A 66 15.75 -9.43 -18.73
N VAL A 67 15.91 -9.32 -17.41
CA VAL A 67 17.10 -9.80 -16.69
C VAL A 67 17.29 -11.31 -16.86
N PHE A 68 16.20 -12.07 -16.88
CA PHE A 68 16.22 -13.52 -17.01
C PHE A 68 16.01 -14.02 -18.46
N GLY A 69 16.11 -13.13 -19.46
CA GLY A 69 15.97 -13.48 -20.87
C GLY A 69 14.60 -14.03 -21.24
N ARG A 70 13.54 -13.51 -20.61
CA ARG A 70 12.13 -13.86 -20.86
C ARG A 70 11.45 -12.77 -21.68
N GLU A 71 10.49 -13.14 -22.50
CA GLU A 71 9.67 -12.19 -23.26
C GLU A 71 8.68 -11.45 -22.35
N ALA A 72 8.08 -12.14 -21.37
CA ALA A 72 7.10 -11.61 -20.46
C ALA A 72 7.15 -12.30 -19.10
N MET A 73 6.41 -11.77 -18.12
CA MET A 73 6.10 -12.44 -16.87
C MET A 73 5.24 -13.68 -17.13
N TYR A 74 5.34 -14.68 -16.25
CA TYR A 74 4.58 -15.93 -16.34
C TYR A 74 3.07 -15.70 -16.50
N SER A 75 2.49 -14.74 -15.78
CA SER A 75 1.04 -14.50 -15.81
C SER A 75 0.69 -13.03 -15.63
N THR A 76 0.16 -12.40 -16.68
CA THR A 76 -0.43 -11.06 -16.65
C THR A 76 -1.68 -10.96 -15.76
N PRO A 77 -2.60 -11.95 -15.73
CA PRO A 77 -3.71 -11.96 -14.78
C PRO A 77 -3.29 -11.87 -13.31
N LEU A 78 -2.19 -12.53 -12.92
CA LEU A 78 -1.65 -12.42 -11.55
C LEU A 78 -1.13 -11.00 -11.24
N ILE A 79 -0.53 -10.32 -12.23
CA ILE A 79 -0.13 -8.91 -12.08
C ILE A 79 -1.36 -8.03 -11.86
N ASN A 80 -2.42 -8.29 -12.64
CA ASN A 80 -3.67 -7.55 -12.51
C ASN A 80 -4.35 -7.78 -11.14
N ALA A 81 -4.38 -9.01 -10.66
CA ALA A 81 -4.90 -9.34 -9.33
C ALA A 81 -4.08 -8.66 -8.23
N HIS A 82 -2.74 -8.71 -8.33
CA HIS A 82 -1.84 -8.00 -7.41
C HIS A 82 -2.11 -6.48 -7.41
N PHE A 83 -2.24 -5.87 -8.59
CA PHE A 83 -2.56 -4.44 -8.70
C PHE A 83 -3.80 -4.06 -7.89
N TRP A 84 -4.90 -4.81 -8.05
CA TRP A 84 -6.14 -4.51 -7.33
C TRP A 84 -6.04 -4.78 -5.84
N LEU A 85 -5.44 -5.89 -5.43
CA LEU A 85 -5.23 -6.20 -4.01
C LEU A 85 -4.35 -5.15 -3.33
N ALA A 86 -3.24 -4.77 -3.95
CA ALA A 86 -2.35 -3.75 -3.40
C ALA A 86 -3.01 -2.38 -3.35
N THR A 87 -3.75 -1.98 -4.39
CA THR A 87 -4.43 -0.68 -4.44
C THR A 87 -5.53 -0.60 -3.38
N ILE A 88 -6.45 -1.57 -3.36
CA ILE A 88 -7.55 -1.61 -2.40
C ILE A 88 -7.00 -1.73 -0.98
N GLY A 89 -6.00 -2.59 -0.77
CA GLY A 89 -5.36 -2.78 0.53
C GLY A 89 -4.74 -1.48 1.06
N THR A 90 -4.00 -0.76 0.21
CA THR A 90 -3.40 0.53 0.57
C THR A 90 -4.48 1.58 0.88
N VAL A 91 -5.52 1.69 0.06
CA VAL A 91 -6.61 2.65 0.29
C VAL A 91 -7.33 2.38 1.60
N LEU A 92 -7.70 1.12 1.89
CA LEU A 92 -8.31 0.74 3.17
C LEU A 92 -7.41 1.11 4.34
N TYR A 93 -6.12 0.82 4.23
CA TYR A 93 -5.14 1.13 5.26
C TYR A 93 -5.06 2.62 5.56
N ILE A 94 -4.81 3.45 4.55
CA ILE A 94 -4.59 4.88 4.75
C ILE A 94 -5.86 5.61 5.20
N VAL A 95 -7.02 5.27 4.63
CA VAL A 95 -8.30 5.88 5.02
C VAL A 95 -8.64 5.56 6.47
N ALA A 96 -8.45 4.31 6.90
CA ALA A 96 -8.64 3.93 8.30
C ALA A 96 -7.73 4.74 9.25
N MET A 97 -6.48 4.95 8.85
CA MET A 97 -5.53 5.73 9.65
C MET A 97 -5.84 7.22 9.66
N TRP A 98 -6.33 7.78 8.56
CA TRP A 98 -6.80 9.17 8.54
C TRP A 98 -8.00 9.39 9.47
N VAL A 99 -9.00 8.51 9.39
CA VAL A 99 -10.18 8.59 10.26
C VAL A 99 -9.78 8.46 11.73
N ASN A 100 -8.96 7.46 12.06
CA ASN A 100 -8.44 7.29 13.41
C ASN A 100 -7.64 8.52 13.86
N GLY A 101 -6.73 9.02 13.03
CA GLY A 101 -5.88 10.13 13.40
C GLY A 101 -6.64 11.43 13.64
N ILE A 102 -7.67 11.71 12.82
CA ILE A 102 -8.55 12.86 13.06
C ILE A 102 -9.33 12.68 14.36
N THR A 103 -9.89 11.49 14.59
CA THR A 103 -10.63 11.18 15.83
C THR A 103 -9.74 11.33 17.07
N GLN A 104 -8.54 10.74 17.05
CA GLN A 104 -7.55 10.85 18.12
C GLN A 104 -7.17 12.31 18.38
N GLY A 105 -6.84 13.06 17.33
CA GLY A 105 -6.45 14.47 17.47
C GLY A 105 -7.55 15.34 18.05
N LEU A 106 -8.80 15.11 17.69
CA LEU A 106 -9.96 15.81 18.27
C LEU A 106 -10.18 15.43 19.74
N MET A 107 -10.11 14.14 20.08
CA MET A 107 -10.31 13.65 21.45
C MET A 107 -9.20 14.13 22.39
N TRP A 108 -7.92 14.09 21.94
CA TRP A 108 -6.78 14.52 22.77
C TRP A 108 -6.73 16.02 23.03
N ARG A 109 -7.40 16.80 22.21
CA ARG A 109 -7.50 18.27 22.36
C ARG A 109 -8.74 18.74 23.09
N ALA A 110 -9.68 17.85 23.31
CA ALA A 110 -10.89 18.17 24.04
C ALA A 110 -10.58 18.33 25.54
N VAL A 111 -10.83 19.52 26.09
CA VAL A 111 -10.61 19.86 27.50
C VAL A 111 -11.87 20.40 28.12
N ASN A 112 -12.06 20.07 29.37
CA ASN A 112 -13.13 20.58 30.21
C ASN A 112 -12.86 22.04 30.65
N VAL A 113 -13.84 22.68 31.25
CA VAL A 113 -13.72 24.08 31.73
C VAL A 113 -12.59 24.24 32.76
N ASP A 114 -12.31 23.21 33.54
CA ASP A 114 -11.25 23.16 34.55
C ASP A 114 -9.85 22.84 33.96
N GLY A 115 -9.77 22.65 32.63
CA GLY A 115 -8.51 22.33 31.91
C GLY A 115 -8.14 20.83 31.91
N THR A 116 -8.95 19.96 32.49
CA THR A 116 -8.74 18.51 32.46
C THR A 116 -9.11 17.93 31.09
N PRO A 117 -8.45 16.83 30.60
CA PRO A 117 -8.86 16.15 29.36
C PRO A 117 -10.31 15.66 29.46
N THR A 118 -11.11 15.88 28.42
CA THR A 118 -12.48 15.40 28.34
C THR A 118 -12.55 13.87 28.18
N TYR A 119 -11.60 13.31 27.43
CA TYR A 119 -11.51 11.88 27.16
C TYR A 119 -10.24 11.30 27.76
N SER A 120 -10.33 10.10 28.31
CA SER A 120 -9.18 9.32 28.73
C SER A 120 -8.43 8.75 27.52
N PHE A 121 -7.19 8.31 27.73
CA PHE A 121 -6.42 7.60 26.68
C PHE A 121 -7.13 6.32 26.23
N VAL A 122 -7.75 5.58 27.16
CA VAL A 122 -8.46 4.33 26.85
C VAL A 122 -9.66 4.57 25.94
N GLU A 123 -10.46 5.59 26.21
CA GLU A 123 -11.61 5.97 25.36
C GLU A 123 -11.15 6.34 23.92
N ALA A 124 -10.05 7.08 23.78
CA ALA A 124 -9.48 7.40 22.47
C ALA A 124 -8.98 6.15 21.74
N LEU A 125 -8.40 5.18 22.46
CA LEU A 125 -7.96 3.91 21.92
C LEU A 125 -9.15 3.04 21.46
N GLU A 126 -10.19 2.95 22.28
CA GLU A 126 -11.42 2.21 21.95
C GLU A 126 -12.10 2.78 20.70
N ALA A 127 -12.17 4.11 20.58
CA ALA A 127 -12.71 4.78 19.40
C ALA A 127 -11.91 4.47 18.11
N SER A 128 -10.64 4.10 18.23
CA SER A 128 -9.75 3.74 17.11
C SER A 128 -9.84 2.27 16.68
N HIS A 129 -10.40 1.37 17.51
CA HIS A 129 -10.45 -0.06 17.25
C HIS A 129 -11.06 -0.44 15.88
N PRO A 130 -12.22 0.13 15.46
CA PRO A 130 -12.78 -0.20 14.15
C PRO A 130 -11.80 0.09 13.00
N GLY A 131 -11.08 1.20 13.07
CA GLY A 131 -10.06 1.55 12.07
C GLY A 131 -8.89 0.57 12.07
N TYR A 132 -8.48 0.05 13.23
CA TYR A 132 -7.42 -0.98 13.31
C TYR A 132 -7.84 -2.30 12.66
N ILE A 133 -9.11 -2.66 12.73
CA ILE A 133 -9.61 -3.83 12.01
C ILE A 133 -9.54 -3.61 10.49
N VAL A 134 -10.01 -2.44 10.02
CA VAL A 134 -9.95 -2.09 8.59
C VAL A 134 -8.50 -2.02 8.11
N ARG A 135 -7.60 -1.45 8.90
CA ARG A 135 -6.16 -1.43 8.63
C ARG A 135 -5.58 -2.83 8.48
N ALA A 136 -5.94 -3.75 9.38
CA ALA A 136 -5.46 -5.14 9.32
C ALA A 136 -5.95 -5.86 8.05
N ILE A 137 -7.20 -5.65 7.65
CA ILE A 137 -7.76 -6.18 6.39
C ILE A 137 -6.99 -5.60 5.18
N GLY A 138 -6.76 -4.29 5.17
CA GLY A 138 -5.98 -3.62 4.12
C GLY A 138 -4.55 -4.16 4.01
N GLY A 139 -3.87 -4.35 5.15
CA GLY A 139 -2.55 -4.97 5.22
C GLY A 139 -2.53 -6.42 4.71
N ALA A 140 -3.56 -7.21 5.04
CA ALA A 140 -3.71 -8.58 4.53
C ALA A 140 -3.88 -8.61 3.00
N PHE A 141 -4.65 -7.69 2.42
CA PHE A 141 -4.79 -7.60 0.97
C PHE A 141 -3.45 -7.23 0.30
N PHE A 142 -2.71 -6.28 0.85
CA PHE A 142 -1.39 -5.94 0.33
C PHE A 142 -0.44 -7.13 0.40
N LEU A 143 -0.40 -7.85 1.52
CA LEU A 143 0.42 -9.05 1.70
C LEU A 143 0.05 -10.16 0.70
N LEU A 144 -1.24 -10.42 0.49
CA LEU A 144 -1.70 -11.38 -0.53
C LEU A 144 -1.22 -11.00 -1.93
N GLY A 145 -1.28 -9.72 -2.28
CA GLY A 145 -0.73 -9.20 -3.53
C GLY A 145 0.77 -9.50 -3.67
N MET A 146 1.56 -9.30 -2.61
CA MET A 146 3.00 -9.61 -2.58
C MET A 146 3.26 -11.12 -2.73
N LEU A 147 2.44 -11.98 -2.16
CA LEU A 147 2.55 -13.43 -2.33
C LEU A 147 2.26 -13.85 -3.79
N LEU A 148 1.26 -13.24 -4.43
CA LEU A 148 1.01 -13.45 -5.87
C LEU A 148 2.20 -12.99 -6.72
N MET A 149 2.83 -11.87 -6.38
CA MET A 149 4.06 -11.41 -7.03
C MET A 149 5.18 -12.43 -6.88
N ALA A 150 5.44 -12.87 -5.65
CA ALA A 150 6.50 -13.85 -5.37
C ALA A 150 6.32 -15.14 -6.20
N TYR A 151 5.09 -15.65 -6.25
CA TYR A 151 4.76 -16.81 -7.08
C TYR A 151 4.97 -16.54 -8.58
N ASN A 152 4.49 -15.41 -9.09
CA ASN A 152 4.63 -15.04 -10.49
C ASN A 152 6.10 -14.88 -10.92
N VAL A 153 6.90 -14.24 -10.07
CA VAL A 153 8.35 -14.07 -10.26
C VAL A 153 9.04 -15.44 -10.27
N TRP A 154 8.77 -16.27 -9.26
CA TRP A 154 9.34 -17.61 -9.16
C TRP A 154 9.03 -18.47 -10.39
N ARG A 155 7.79 -18.42 -10.90
CA ARG A 155 7.39 -19.12 -12.13
C ARG A 155 8.10 -18.55 -13.35
N THR A 156 8.22 -17.22 -13.47
CA THR A 156 8.91 -16.55 -14.57
C THR A 156 10.38 -16.96 -14.63
N VAL A 157 11.06 -17.01 -13.51
CA VAL A 157 12.49 -17.35 -13.45
C VAL A 157 12.71 -18.83 -13.77
N ARG A 158 11.87 -19.72 -13.25
CA ARG A 158 12.01 -21.19 -13.42
C ARG A 158 11.60 -21.72 -14.78
N HIS A 159 10.68 -21.08 -15.50
CA HIS A 159 10.33 -21.50 -16.86
C HIS A 159 11.48 -21.18 -17.81
N SER A 160 12.40 -22.11 -18.00
CA SER A 160 13.53 -21.98 -18.90
C SER A 160 13.12 -22.28 -20.34
N LYS A 161 13.62 -21.45 -21.30
CA LYS A 161 13.57 -21.81 -22.75
C LYS A 161 14.14 -23.21 -23.00
N ALA A 162 15.08 -23.67 -22.19
CA ALA A 162 15.61 -25.03 -22.24
C ALA A 162 14.54 -26.10 -22.04
N ALA A 163 13.59 -25.90 -21.13
CA ALA A 163 12.49 -26.84 -20.90
C ALA A 163 11.48 -26.85 -22.07
N GLU A 164 11.27 -25.73 -22.75
CA GLU A 164 10.41 -25.69 -23.96
C GLU A 164 11.07 -26.36 -25.15
N VAL A 165 12.38 -26.19 -25.33
CA VAL A 165 13.16 -26.85 -26.39
C VAL A 165 13.23 -28.35 -26.12
N GLU A 166 13.42 -28.76 -24.89
CA GLU A 166 13.46 -30.19 -24.50
C GLU A 166 12.08 -30.85 -24.65
N ALA A 167 10.99 -30.16 -24.29
CA ALA A 167 9.63 -30.63 -24.51
C ALA A 167 9.28 -30.72 -26.00
N ALA A 168 9.71 -29.76 -26.83
CA ALA A 168 9.52 -29.78 -28.27
C ALA A 168 10.35 -30.89 -28.93
N ALA A 169 11.56 -31.19 -28.44
CA ALA A 169 12.41 -32.26 -28.94
C ALA A 169 11.88 -33.69 -28.59
N GLN A 170 11.09 -33.81 -27.53
CA GLN A 170 10.44 -35.06 -27.11
C GLN A 170 9.12 -35.34 -27.85
N THR A 171 8.56 -34.35 -28.53
CA THR A 171 7.32 -34.45 -29.31
C THR A 171 7.53 -34.52 -30.83
N ALA A 172 8.78 -34.40 -31.30
CA ALA A 172 9.21 -34.53 -32.68
C ALA A 172 9.85 -35.90 -32.95
#